data_ad49ac5baed675c77604252ddcb6476d
#
_entry.id   ad49ac5baed675c77604252ddcb6476d
#
_cell.length_a   1.000
_cell.length_b   1.000
_cell.length_c   1.000
_cell.angle_alpha   90.00
_cell.angle_beta   90.00
_cell.angle_gamma   90.00
#
_symmetry.space_group_name_H-M   'P 1'
#
loop_
_entity.id
_entity.type
_entity.pdbx_description
1 polymer ?
#
loop_
_entity_poly.entity_id
_entity_poly.type
_entity_poly.pdbx_seq_one_letter_code
_entity_poly.pdbx_strand_id
1 'polypeptide(L)'
;VSFYLFIILIIICFTVLNNLLSVIESLKKGKTKPVKEYTMQVIPLIIVLVIIWNIIESPLFMASKYAKRIEIDTGKNFSTDISEVDFSKLPLLDKKSSQALGDRVMGQMRDLVSQYNVSNIYTQINYNKRIIRVTPLEYASPIKWLTNRKEGVKGYITVDSNTGKANLIRLDKGMKYVQTGLFNDNAYRKIRFSHPTRNLGHMSFEIDNDGNPYWVVPTIKYSGVGLRAEVTGIIILNAIT
;
A
#
# COMPACT_ATOMS: atom_id res chain seq x y z
N VAL A 1 16.66 11.49 -15.26
CA VAL A 1 17.89 11.24 -14.50
C VAL A 1 18.65 12.55 -14.49
N SER A 2 18.96 13.11 -13.29
CA SER A 2 19.65 14.38 -13.16
C SER A 2 21.08 14.24 -13.69
N PHE A 3 21.57 15.23 -14.45
CA PHE A 3 22.95 15.32 -14.95
C PHE A 3 23.98 15.09 -13.83
N TYR A 4 23.70 15.58 -12.63
CA TYR A 4 24.53 15.35 -11.44
C TYR A 4 24.64 13.88 -11.02
N LEU A 5 23.56 13.10 -11.14
CA LEU A 5 23.57 11.66 -10.87
C LEU A 5 24.49 10.92 -11.83
N PHE A 6 24.52 11.32 -13.10
CA PHE A 6 25.40 10.76 -14.11
C PHE A 6 26.89 11.06 -13.82
N ILE A 7 27.21 12.30 -13.41
CA ILE A 7 28.56 12.68 -12.99
C ILE A 7 29.01 11.90 -11.75
N ILE A 8 28.15 11.79 -10.74
CA ILE A 8 28.43 11.02 -9.53
C ILE A 8 28.73 9.57 -9.87
N LEU A 9 27.97 8.97 -10.79
CA LEU A 9 28.17 7.60 -11.24
C LEU A 9 29.50 7.40 -11.94
N ILE A 10 29.92 8.35 -12.77
CA ILE A 10 31.25 8.34 -13.44
C ILE A 10 32.36 8.42 -12.38
N ILE A 11 32.24 9.31 -11.40
CA ILE A 11 33.25 9.46 -10.34
C ILE A 11 33.36 8.16 -9.50
N ILE A 12 32.22 7.56 -9.15
CA ILE A 12 32.20 6.28 -8.43
C ILE A 12 32.85 5.18 -9.25
N CYS A 13 32.53 5.04 -10.55
CA CYS A 13 33.13 4.05 -11.43
C CYS A 13 34.67 4.24 -11.55
N PHE A 14 35.13 5.49 -11.70
CA PHE A 14 36.56 5.80 -11.80
C PHE A 14 37.31 5.47 -10.50
N THR A 15 36.76 5.81 -9.34
CA THR A 15 37.34 5.48 -8.03
C THR A 15 37.41 3.97 -7.78
N VAL A 16 36.34 3.22 -8.17
CA VAL A 16 36.35 1.76 -8.08
C VAL A 16 37.40 1.12 -8.97
N LEU A 17 37.51 1.60 -10.21
CA LEU A 17 38.50 1.09 -11.18
C LEU A 17 39.95 1.29 -10.66
N ASN A 18 40.26 2.49 -10.16
CA ASN A 18 41.58 2.78 -9.58
C ASN A 18 41.87 1.91 -8.35
N ASN A 19 40.86 1.69 -7.48
CA ASN A 19 41.04 0.83 -6.33
C ASN A 19 41.25 -0.64 -6.74
N LEU A 20 40.54 -1.15 -7.72
CA LEU A 20 40.71 -2.50 -8.28
C LEU A 20 42.12 -2.69 -8.84
N LEU A 21 42.63 -1.74 -9.63
CA LEU A 21 43.98 -1.77 -10.16
C LEU A 21 45.02 -1.82 -9.03
N SER A 22 44.84 -1.02 -7.98
CA SER A 22 45.70 -1.02 -6.78
C SER A 22 45.69 -2.37 -6.04
N VAL A 23 44.57 -3.06 -5.95
CA VAL A 23 44.48 -4.41 -5.35
C VAL A 23 45.23 -5.43 -6.21
N ILE A 24 44.99 -5.43 -7.51
CA ILE A 24 45.65 -6.35 -8.44
C ILE A 24 47.17 -6.18 -8.40
N GLU A 25 47.66 -4.94 -8.33
CA GLU A 25 49.09 -4.64 -8.24
C GLU A 25 49.67 -5.11 -6.89
N SER A 26 48.93 -4.95 -5.79
CA SER A 26 49.33 -5.43 -4.45
C SER A 26 49.45 -6.95 -4.40
N LEU A 27 48.48 -7.66 -5.01
CA LEU A 27 48.50 -9.13 -5.11
C LEU A 27 49.68 -9.64 -5.95
N LYS A 28 50.00 -8.96 -7.06
CA LYS A 28 51.20 -9.28 -7.88
C LYS A 28 52.52 -9.11 -7.13
N LYS A 29 52.57 -8.15 -6.18
CA LYS A 29 53.76 -7.88 -5.36
C LYS A 29 53.83 -8.71 -4.08
N GLY A 30 52.88 -9.64 -3.86
CA GLY A 30 52.84 -10.51 -2.66
C GLY A 30 52.62 -9.78 -1.33
N LYS A 31 52.14 -8.54 -1.34
CA LYS A 31 51.86 -7.74 -0.16
C LYS A 31 50.40 -7.85 0.21
N THR A 32 50.10 -8.34 1.42
CA THR A 32 48.72 -8.35 1.96
C THR A 32 48.39 -7.00 2.60
N LYS A 33 47.33 -6.35 2.16
CA LYS A 33 46.82 -5.11 2.77
C LYS A 33 45.98 -5.47 4.03
N PRO A 34 45.87 -4.56 5.03
CA PRO A 34 45.03 -4.78 6.20
C PRO A 34 43.55 -4.90 5.76
N VAL A 35 42.79 -5.72 6.49
CA VAL A 35 41.35 -6.01 6.17
C VAL A 35 40.52 -4.75 5.97
N LYS A 36 40.81 -3.66 6.71
CA LYS A 36 40.15 -2.37 6.60
C LYS A 36 40.29 -1.74 5.20
N GLU A 37 41.43 -1.91 4.54
CA GLU A 37 41.61 -1.39 3.18
C GLU A 37 40.82 -2.19 2.15
N TYR A 38 40.68 -3.50 2.31
CA TYR A 38 39.83 -4.32 1.44
C TYR A 38 38.37 -3.96 1.56
N THR A 39 37.86 -3.73 2.78
CA THR A 39 36.45 -3.35 2.98
C THR A 39 36.13 -2.00 2.35
N MET A 40 37.02 -1.01 2.46
CA MET A 40 36.85 0.29 1.80
C MET A 40 36.84 0.21 0.27
N GLN A 41 37.40 -0.84 -0.32
CA GLN A 41 37.44 -1.05 -1.77
C GLN A 41 36.25 -1.90 -2.28
N VAL A 42 35.81 -2.86 -1.49
CA VAL A 42 34.71 -3.78 -1.83
C VAL A 42 33.35 -3.07 -1.80
N ILE A 43 33.13 -2.19 -0.84
CA ILE A 43 31.84 -1.48 -0.70
C ILE A 43 31.48 -0.68 -1.95
N PRO A 44 32.34 0.21 -2.49
CA PRO A 44 32.02 0.95 -3.69
C PRO A 44 31.85 0.04 -4.93
N LEU A 45 32.58 -1.08 -5.00
CA LEU A 45 32.38 -2.06 -6.06
C LEU A 45 30.97 -2.67 -6.02
N ILE A 46 30.50 -3.07 -4.85
CA ILE A 46 29.13 -3.59 -4.66
C ILE A 46 28.11 -2.54 -5.07
N ILE A 47 28.30 -1.27 -4.68
CA ILE A 47 27.41 -0.17 -5.06
C ILE A 47 27.32 -0.03 -6.56
N VAL A 48 28.45 -0.07 -7.27
CA VAL A 48 28.48 0.01 -8.75
C VAL A 48 27.76 -1.17 -9.38
N LEU A 49 27.98 -2.39 -8.90
CA LEU A 49 27.29 -3.58 -9.38
C LEU A 49 25.77 -3.48 -9.20
N VAL A 50 25.31 -2.97 -8.05
CA VAL A 50 23.89 -2.72 -7.78
C VAL A 50 23.32 -1.68 -8.74
N ILE A 51 24.06 -0.61 -9.05
CA ILE A 51 23.63 0.43 -10.00
C ILE A 51 23.54 -0.14 -11.42
N ILE A 52 24.56 -0.88 -11.87
CA ILE A 52 24.57 -1.54 -13.18
C ILE A 52 23.37 -2.49 -13.30
N TRP A 53 23.11 -3.29 -12.26
CA TRP A 53 21.98 -4.20 -12.24
C TRP A 53 20.64 -3.46 -12.37
N ASN A 54 20.47 -2.34 -11.66
CA ASN A 54 19.27 -1.50 -11.80
C ASN A 54 19.09 -0.94 -13.22
N ILE A 55 20.19 -0.57 -13.89
CA ILE A 55 20.15 -0.10 -15.28
C ILE A 55 19.69 -1.23 -16.20
N ILE A 56 20.25 -2.43 -16.05
CA ILE A 56 19.88 -3.61 -16.86
C ILE A 56 18.40 -3.99 -16.67
N GLU A 57 17.88 -3.88 -15.44
CA GLU A 57 16.46 -4.15 -15.15
C GLU A 57 15.51 -2.99 -15.47
N SER A 58 16.04 -1.88 -15.97
CA SER A 58 15.20 -0.72 -16.32
C SER A 58 14.25 -1.03 -17.50
N PRO A 59 13.14 -0.30 -17.62
CA PRO A 59 12.22 -0.46 -18.76
C PRO A 59 12.90 -0.36 -20.11
N LEU A 60 14.01 0.37 -20.21
CA LEU A 60 14.77 0.55 -21.44
C LEU A 60 15.32 -0.79 -21.97
N PHE A 61 15.93 -1.60 -21.09
CA PHE A 61 16.51 -2.90 -21.47
C PHE A 61 15.52 -4.06 -21.37
N MET A 62 14.46 -3.89 -20.59
CA MET A 62 13.40 -4.89 -20.40
C MET A 62 12.09 -4.51 -21.12
N ALA A 63 12.15 -3.66 -22.14
CA ALA A 63 10.98 -3.15 -22.87
C ALA A 63 10.00 -4.25 -23.29
N SER A 64 10.51 -5.37 -23.81
CA SER A 64 9.69 -6.52 -24.22
C SER A 64 8.90 -7.14 -23.06
N LYS A 65 9.50 -7.22 -21.85
CA LYS A 65 8.82 -7.72 -20.66
C LYS A 65 7.78 -6.72 -20.13
N TYR A 66 8.04 -5.43 -20.28
CA TYR A 66 7.09 -4.38 -19.93
C TYR A 66 5.92 -4.30 -20.91
N ALA A 67 6.17 -4.47 -22.21
CA ALA A 67 5.12 -4.51 -23.24
C ALA A 67 4.14 -5.66 -23.03
N LYS A 68 4.61 -6.81 -22.55
CA LYS A 68 3.76 -7.98 -22.24
C LYS A 68 2.90 -7.84 -20.96
N ARG A 69 3.00 -6.74 -20.22
CA ARG A 69 2.19 -6.50 -19.01
C ARG A 69 0.75 -6.12 -19.34
N ILE A 70 0.53 -5.51 -20.49
CA ILE A 70 -0.79 -5.16 -20.97
C ILE A 70 -1.01 -6.01 -22.22
N GLU A 71 -1.83 -7.04 -22.07
CA GLU A 71 -2.25 -7.85 -23.18
C GLU A 71 -3.39 -7.10 -23.89
N ILE A 72 -3.11 -6.68 -25.13
CA ILE A 72 -4.12 -5.99 -25.94
C ILE A 72 -4.88 -7.06 -26.74
N ASP A 73 -6.14 -7.24 -26.42
CA ASP A 73 -7.03 -8.10 -27.21
C ASP A 73 -7.52 -7.32 -28.42
N THR A 74 -6.90 -7.59 -29.57
CA THR A 74 -7.26 -6.93 -30.85
C THR A 74 -8.49 -7.51 -31.52
N GLY A 75 -9.02 -8.62 -31.01
CA GLY A 75 -10.22 -9.30 -31.55
C GLY A 75 -11.54 -8.74 -31.03
N LYS A 76 -11.53 -7.74 -30.17
CA LYS A 76 -12.72 -7.17 -29.55
C LYS A 76 -13.30 -6.00 -30.36
N ASN A 77 -14.61 -5.96 -30.41
CA ASN A 77 -15.36 -4.84 -31.02
C ASN A 77 -16.02 -4.03 -29.91
N PHE A 78 -15.72 -2.72 -29.86
CA PHE A 78 -16.23 -1.82 -28.83
C PHE A 78 -17.76 -1.86 -28.68
N SER A 79 -18.48 -1.88 -29.82
CA SER A 79 -19.93 -1.82 -29.81
C SER A 79 -20.63 -3.10 -29.36
N THR A 80 -19.96 -4.25 -29.46
CA THR A 80 -20.55 -5.56 -29.09
C THR A 80 -20.01 -6.11 -27.79
N ASP A 81 -18.74 -5.80 -27.45
CA ASP A 81 -18.04 -6.43 -26.34
C ASP A 81 -17.99 -5.56 -25.08
N ILE A 82 -18.27 -4.26 -25.22
CA ILE A 82 -18.42 -3.36 -24.08
C ILE A 82 -19.90 -3.09 -23.86
N SER A 83 -20.42 -3.52 -22.70
CA SER A 83 -21.79 -3.23 -22.31
C SER A 83 -22.00 -1.73 -22.14
N GLU A 84 -23.22 -1.27 -22.53
CA GLU A 84 -23.64 0.11 -22.31
C GLU A 84 -23.46 0.50 -20.82
N VAL A 85 -22.84 1.66 -20.61
CA VAL A 85 -22.65 2.21 -19.27
C VAL A 85 -23.88 3.02 -18.87
N ASP A 86 -24.52 2.60 -17.79
CA ASP A 86 -25.58 3.38 -17.17
C ASP A 86 -24.98 4.59 -16.46
N PHE A 87 -25.07 5.77 -17.07
CA PHE A 87 -24.54 7.01 -16.55
C PHE A 87 -25.10 7.38 -15.17
N SER A 88 -26.28 6.88 -14.82
CA SER A 88 -26.87 7.09 -13.49
C SER A 88 -26.14 6.35 -12.38
N LYS A 89 -25.27 5.40 -12.72
CA LYS A 89 -24.47 4.61 -11.75
C LYS A 89 -23.01 5.01 -11.69
N LEU A 90 -22.60 6.01 -12.46
CA LEU A 90 -21.21 6.48 -12.42
C LEU A 90 -20.88 7.16 -11.10
N PRO A 91 -19.72 6.87 -10.49
CA PRO A 91 -19.27 7.55 -9.29
C PRO A 91 -18.85 8.99 -9.62
N LEU A 92 -19.61 9.96 -9.15
CA LEU A 92 -19.36 11.39 -9.38
C LEU A 92 -18.54 12.04 -8.26
N LEU A 93 -18.57 11.47 -7.05
CA LEU A 93 -17.90 12.04 -5.90
C LEU A 93 -16.46 11.56 -5.79
N ASP A 94 -15.57 12.49 -5.56
CA ASP A 94 -14.18 12.21 -5.18
C ASP A 94 -14.04 11.81 -3.71
N LYS A 95 -12.81 11.46 -3.30
CA LYS A 95 -12.52 11.07 -1.92
C LYS A 95 -12.76 12.22 -0.94
N LYS A 96 -12.36 13.46 -1.28
CA LYS A 96 -12.48 14.61 -0.37
C LYS A 96 -13.94 15.00 -0.13
N SER A 97 -14.75 15.00 -1.17
CA SER A 97 -16.18 15.24 -1.05
C SER A 97 -16.85 14.17 -0.20
N SER A 98 -16.48 12.90 -0.38
CA SER A 98 -16.97 11.80 0.45
C SER A 98 -16.57 11.93 1.92
N GLN A 99 -15.34 12.41 2.21
CA GLN A 99 -14.88 12.70 3.57
C GLN A 99 -15.74 13.79 4.22
N ALA A 100 -15.96 14.92 3.54
CA ALA A 100 -16.79 16.00 4.06
C ALA A 100 -18.23 15.56 4.38
N LEU A 101 -18.79 14.67 3.57
CA LEU A 101 -20.11 14.10 3.81
C LEU A 101 -20.12 13.14 5.02
N GLY A 102 -19.08 12.30 5.16
CA GLY A 102 -18.92 11.40 6.30
C GLY A 102 -18.77 12.17 7.61
N ASP A 103 -17.96 13.22 7.64
CA ASP A 103 -17.76 14.08 8.81
C ASP A 103 -19.08 14.77 9.22
N ARG A 104 -19.86 15.21 8.24
CA ARG A 104 -21.18 15.81 8.50
C ARG A 104 -22.14 14.82 9.16
N VAL A 105 -22.19 13.57 8.68
CA VAL A 105 -23.00 12.52 9.29
C VAL A 105 -22.55 12.24 10.71
N MET A 106 -21.23 12.13 10.93
CA MET A 106 -20.68 11.92 12.28
C MET A 106 -21.02 13.06 13.23
N GLY A 107 -20.95 14.31 12.77
CA GLY A 107 -21.31 15.49 13.57
C GLY A 107 -22.78 15.50 14.06
N GLN A 108 -23.66 14.78 13.37
CA GLN A 108 -25.07 14.63 13.78
C GLN A 108 -25.28 13.54 14.84
N MET A 109 -24.31 12.65 15.05
CA MET A 109 -24.39 11.52 15.97
C MET A 109 -23.86 11.87 17.35
N ARG A 110 -24.69 12.51 18.18
CA ARG A 110 -24.30 13.03 19.51
C ARG A 110 -23.74 11.96 20.46
N ASP A 111 -24.19 10.73 20.34
CA ASP A 111 -23.78 9.59 21.16
C ASP A 111 -22.40 9.03 20.75
N LEU A 112 -22.00 9.21 19.49
CA LEU A 112 -20.79 8.64 18.94
C LEU A 112 -19.66 9.66 18.76
N VAL A 113 -19.98 10.93 18.47
CA VAL A 113 -19.00 11.97 18.12
C VAL A 113 -17.97 12.22 19.22
N SER A 114 -18.31 11.98 20.48
CA SER A 114 -17.38 12.11 21.61
C SER A 114 -16.47 10.88 21.81
N GLN A 115 -16.80 9.75 21.19
CA GLN A 115 -16.11 8.47 21.37
C GLN A 115 -15.26 8.09 20.16
N TYR A 116 -15.72 8.44 18.97
CA TYR A 116 -15.15 8.00 17.70
C TYR A 116 -14.94 9.16 16.75
N ASN A 117 -13.93 9.03 15.88
CA ASN A 117 -13.68 9.86 14.71
C ASN A 117 -13.95 9.06 13.45
N VAL A 118 -14.19 9.73 12.34
CA VAL A 118 -14.22 9.09 11.01
C VAL A 118 -12.79 8.87 10.55
N SER A 119 -12.49 7.67 10.06
CA SER A 119 -11.17 7.35 9.50
C SER A 119 -10.92 8.11 8.19
N ASN A 120 -9.66 8.37 7.91
CA ASN A 120 -9.19 8.89 6.61
C ASN A 120 -9.14 7.82 5.51
N ILE A 121 -9.42 6.56 5.84
CA ILE A 121 -9.49 5.46 4.89
C ILE A 121 -10.88 5.44 4.28
N TYR A 122 -10.96 5.84 3.02
CA TYR A 122 -12.16 5.76 2.20
C TYR A 122 -11.87 4.82 1.05
N THR A 123 -12.44 3.62 1.07
CA THR A 123 -12.32 2.63 0.01
C THR A 123 -13.57 2.67 -0.86
N GLN A 124 -13.39 2.69 -2.16
CA GLN A 124 -14.48 2.60 -3.12
C GLN A 124 -14.72 1.14 -3.47
N ILE A 125 -15.93 0.67 -3.28
CA ILE A 125 -16.34 -0.72 -3.50
C ILE A 125 -17.62 -0.79 -4.32
N ASN A 126 -17.85 -1.94 -4.93
CA ASN A 126 -19.14 -2.28 -5.52
C ASN A 126 -19.97 -3.04 -4.48
N TYR A 127 -21.01 -2.41 -3.98
CA TYR A 127 -21.89 -2.96 -2.97
C TYR A 127 -23.32 -3.06 -3.55
N ASN A 128 -23.84 -4.28 -3.68
CA ASN A 128 -25.19 -4.52 -4.23
C ASN A 128 -25.42 -3.79 -5.57
N LYS A 129 -24.46 -3.88 -6.49
CA LYS A 129 -24.47 -3.24 -7.82
C LYS A 129 -24.46 -1.70 -7.81
N ARG A 130 -24.08 -1.08 -6.69
CA ARG A 130 -23.87 0.36 -6.55
C ARG A 130 -22.42 0.64 -6.16
N ILE A 131 -21.88 1.72 -6.66
CA ILE A 131 -20.54 2.16 -6.27
C ILE A 131 -20.67 3.07 -5.05
N ILE A 132 -20.17 2.59 -3.92
CA ILE A 132 -20.15 3.33 -2.66
C ILE A 132 -18.72 3.48 -2.16
N ARG A 133 -18.50 4.45 -1.29
CA ARG A 133 -17.29 4.55 -0.48
C ARG A 133 -17.61 4.17 0.95
N VAL A 134 -16.74 3.38 1.53
CA VAL A 134 -16.85 2.94 2.93
C VAL A 134 -15.67 3.42 3.74
N THR A 135 -15.93 3.81 4.99
CA THR A 135 -14.92 4.24 5.95
C THR A 135 -15.28 3.75 7.34
N PRO A 136 -14.33 3.19 8.10
CA PRO A 136 -14.61 2.79 9.48
C PRO A 136 -14.65 4.00 10.39
N LEU A 137 -15.34 3.86 11.53
CA LEU A 137 -15.10 4.71 12.68
C LEU A 137 -13.84 4.23 13.41
N GLU A 138 -13.20 5.15 14.10
CA GLU A 138 -11.99 4.90 14.88
C GLU A 138 -12.12 5.52 16.28
N TYR A 139 -11.40 4.99 17.26
CA TYR A 139 -11.38 5.61 18.60
C TYR A 139 -10.78 7.00 18.54
N ALA A 140 -11.46 7.98 19.13
CA ALA A 140 -11.02 9.38 19.12
C ALA A 140 -9.71 9.59 19.92
N SER A 141 -9.41 8.72 20.88
CA SER A 141 -8.17 8.76 21.67
C SER A 141 -7.86 7.40 22.29
N PRO A 142 -6.63 7.18 22.79
CA PRO A 142 -6.27 5.97 23.54
C PRO A 142 -7.14 5.71 24.76
N ILE A 143 -7.59 6.76 25.44
CA ILE A 143 -8.51 6.64 26.59
C ILE A 143 -9.86 6.09 26.12
N LYS A 144 -10.35 6.56 24.97
CA LYS A 144 -11.61 6.08 24.40
C LYS A 144 -11.52 4.62 23.97
N TRP A 145 -10.35 4.18 23.48
CA TRP A 145 -10.12 2.76 23.26
C TRP A 145 -10.18 1.98 24.57
N LEU A 146 -9.50 2.42 25.62
CA LEU A 146 -9.46 1.72 26.91
C LEU A 146 -10.86 1.53 27.50
N THR A 147 -11.71 2.54 27.42
CA THR A 147 -13.08 2.51 27.97
C THR A 147 -14.05 1.67 27.14
N ASN A 148 -13.89 1.68 25.80
CA ASN A 148 -14.84 1.06 24.87
C ASN A 148 -14.35 -0.25 24.24
N ARG A 149 -13.13 -0.72 24.55
CA ARG A 149 -12.50 -1.88 23.88
C ARG A 149 -13.30 -3.18 23.98
N LYS A 150 -14.10 -3.35 25.03
CA LYS A 150 -14.93 -4.55 25.20
C LYS A 150 -16.10 -4.60 24.22
N GLU A 151 -16.69 -3.45 23.94
CA GLU A 151 -17.81 -3.31 23.02
C GLU A 151 -17.37 -3.16 21.56
N GLY A 152 -16.13 -2.69 21.34
CA GLY A 152 -15.58 -2.40 20.01
C GLY A 152 -16.14 -1.12 19.40
N VAL A 153 -15.73 -0.82 18.18
CA VAL A 153 -16.21 0.35 17.41
C VAL A 153 -17.54 0.03 16.75
N LYS A 154 -18.58 0.79 17.10
CA LYS A 154 -20.00 0.43 16.87
C LYS A 154 -20.51 0.69 15.44
N GLY A 155 -19.65 1.03 14.48
CA GLY A 155 -20.14 1.24 13.14
C GLY A 155 -19.11 1.74 12.14
N TYR A 156 -19.58 1.96 10.94
CA TYR A 156 -18.84 2.53 9.81
C TYR A 156 -19.76 3.43 8.99
N ILE A 157 -19.18 4.27 8.15
CA ILE A 157 -19.94 5.18 7.28
C ILE A 157 -19.88 4.69 5.84
N THR A 158 -21.00 4.73 5.16
CA THR A 158 -21.13 4.52 3.72
C THR A 158 -21.51 5.81 3.04
N VAL A 159 -20.87 6.12 1.92
CA VAL A 159 -21.21 7.28 1.08
C VAL A 159 -21.48 6.77 -0.33
N ASP A 160 -22.72 6.95 -0.80
CA ASP A 160 -23.06 6.65 -2.18
C ASP A 160 -22.32 7.62 -3.10
N SER A 161 -21.48 7.08 -3.97
CA SER A 161 -20.58 7.90 -4.81
C SER A 161 -21.30 8.62 -5.95
N ASN A 162 -22.55 8.28 -6.20
CA ASN A 162 -23.37 8.95 -7.21
C ASN A 162 -24.28 10.02 -6.59
N THR A 163 -25.10 9.63 -5.61
CA THR A 163 -26.11 10.50 -5.01
C THR A 163 -25.57 11.41 -3.92
N GLY A 164 -24.40 11.12 -3.36
CA GLY A 164 -23.83 11.83 -2.22
C GLY A 164 -24.52 11.52 -0.89
N LYS A 165 -25.43 10.53 -0.85
CA LYS A 165 -26.08 10.15 0.38
C LYS A 165 -25.08 9.42 1.29
N ALA A 166 -24.82 10.00 2.45
CA ALA A 166 -23.96 9.40 3.45
C ALA A 166 -24.82 8.85 4.61
N ASN A 167 -24.51 7.63 5.07
CA ASN A 167 -25.23 6.96 6.14
C ASN A 167 -24.23 6.34 7.12
N LEU A 168 -24.55 6.42 8.41
CA LEU A 168 -23.91 5.64 9.44
C LEU A 168 -24.59 4.27 9.55
N ILE A 169 -23.82 3.21 9.40
CA ILE A 169 -24.27 1.83 9.62
C ILE A 169 -23.83 1.42 11.03
N ARG A 170 -24.77 1.13 11.89
CA ARG A 170 -24.50 0.63 13.24
C ARG A 170 -24.37 -0.88 13.22
N LEU A 171 -23.37 -1.38 13.93
CA LEU A 171 -23.10 -2.80 14.09
C LEU A 171 -23.65 -3.29 15.43
N ASP A 172 -24.35 -4.41 15.44
CA ASP A 172 -24.80 -5.07 16.66
C ASP A 172 -23.61 -5.50 17.51
N LYS A 173 -22.57 -6.04 16.86
CA LYS A 173 -21.29 -6.37 17.46
C LYS A 173 -20.21 -5.44 16.89
N GLY A 174 -19.61 -4.64 17.76
CA GLY A 174 -18.63 -3.66 17.35
C GLY A 174 -17.34 -4.27 16.79
N MET A 175 -16.64 -3.49 15.97
CA MET A 175 -15.33 -3.87 15.43
C MET A 175 -14.28 -3.86 16.54
N LYS A 176 -13.62 -4.99 16.74
CA LYS A 176 -12.50 -5.15 17.65
C LYS A 176 -11.20 -4.64 17.04
N TYR A 177 -10.98 -4.98 15.77
CA TYR A 177 -9.76 -4.63 15.06
C TYR A 177 -9.95 -3.34 14.26
N VAL A 178 -9.32 -2.27 14.74
CA VAL A 178 -9.33 -0.96 14.08
C VAL A 178 -7.91 -0.37 14.06
N GLN A 179 -7.63 0.61 13.21
CA GLN A 179 -6.28 1.19 13.11
C GLN A 179 -5.85 1.92 14.39
N THR A 180 -6.77 2.57 15.07
CA THR A 180 -6.52 3.29 16.35
C THR A 180 -6.60 2.39 17.57
N GLY A 181 -6.91 1.09 17.40
CA GLY A 181 -6.81 0.10 18.46
C GLY A 181 -5.38 -0.04 18.98
N LEU A 182 -5.22 -0.30 20.27
CA LEU A 182 -3.91 -0.54 20.87
C LEU A 182 -3.64 -2.04 21.02
N PHE A 183 -2.36 -2.38 21.16
CA PHE A 183 -1.89 -3.77 21.33
C PHE A 183 -2.47 -4.72 20.26
N ASN A 184 -3.13 -5.79 20.67
CA ASN A 184 -3.70 -6.80 19.77
C ASN A 184 -5.01 -6.38 19.09
N ASP A 185 -5.60 -5.25 19.51
CA ASP A 185 -6.80 -4.70 18.89
C ASP A 185 -6.47 -3.79 17.70
N ASN A 186 -5.17 -3.51 17.46
CA ASN A 186 -4.73 -2.80 16.26
C ASN A 186 -4.75 -3.74 15.06
N ALA A 187 -5.55 -3.39 14.05
CA ALA A 187 -5.76 -4.21 12.86
C ALA A 187 -4.46 -4.54 12.11
N TYR A 188 -3.62 -3.54 11.86
CA TYR A 188 -2.33 -3.75 11.16
C TYR A 188 -1.39 -4.63 11.97
N ARG A 189 -1.29 -4.41 13.28
CA ARG A 189 -0.44 -5.21 14.18
C ARG A 189 -0.93 -6.66 14.24
N LYS A 190 -2.24 -6.88 14.29
CA LYS A 190 -2.83 -8.22 14.25
C LYS A 190 -2.42 -8.97 13.00
N ILE A 191 -2.55 -8.35 11.83
CA ILE A 191 -2.13 -8.93 10.56
C ILE A 191 -0.62 -9.18 10.53
N ARG A 192 0.18 -8.21 11.01
CA ARG A 192 1.65 -8.32 11.03
C ARG A 192 2.13 -9.48 11.90
N PHE A 193 1.55 -9.69 13.07
CA PHE A 193 1.90 -10.80 13.94
C PHE A 193 1.46 -12.17 13.40
N SER A 194 0.33 -12.22 12.69
CA SER A 194 -0.10 -13.45 12.02
C SER A 194 0.75 -13.79 10.79
N HIS A 195 1.36 -12.77 10.17
CA HIS A 195 2.16 -12.91 8.93
C HIS A 195 3.47 -12.13 9.03
N PRO A 196 4.40 -12.52 9.93
CA PRO A 196 5.57 -11.70 10.27
C PRO A 196 6.55 -11.53 9.10
N THR A 197 6.66 -12.51 8.21
CA THR A 197 7.62 -12.52 7.09
C THR A 197 7.06 -11.95 5.78
N ARG A 198 5.76 -11.66 5.71
CA ARG A 198 5.13 -11.12 4.49
C ARG A 198 5.35 -9.62 4.37
N ASN A 199 5.67 -9.15 3.18
CA ASN A 199 5.60 -7.72 2.89
C ASN A 199 4.13 -7.35 2.67
N LEU A 200 3.63 -6.46 3.50
CA LEU A 200 2.24 -6.00 3.48
C LEU A 200 2.13 -4.69 2.70
N GLY A 201 1.17 -4.62 1.79
CA GLY A 201 0.81 -3.41 1.10
C GLY A 201 -0.11 -2.49 1.92
N HIS A 202 -0.74 -1.56 1.23
CA HIS A 202 -1.66 -0.63 1.87
C HIS A 202 -2.95 -1.33 2.31
N MET A 203 -3.35 -1.11 3.55
CA MET A 203 -4.55 -1.71 4.12
C MET A 203 -5.78 -0.90 3.72
N SER A 204 -6.79 -1.56 3.16
CA SER A 204 -8.11 -1.01 2.85
C SER A 204 -9.18 -1.54 3.81
N PHE A 205 -10.23 -0.75 3.98
CA PHE A 205 -11.42 -1.15 4.72
C PHE A 205 -12.54 -1.45 3.73
N GLU A 206 -13.16 -2.62 3.85
CA GLU A 206 -14.19 -3.09 2.92
C GLU A 206 -15.33 -3.75 3.68
N ILE A 207 -16.47 -3.89 3.03
CA ILE A 207 -17.62 -4.64 3.55
C ILE A 207 -18.06 -5.68 2.52
N ASP A 208 -18.59 -6.81 3.01
CA ASP A 208 -19.25 -7.78 2.16
C ASP A 208 -20.68 -7.35 1.81
N ASN A 209 -21.38 -8.16 1.00
CA ASN A 209 -22.76 -7.86 0.59
C ASN A 209 -23.78 -7.91 1.75
N ASP A 210 -23.42 -8.51 2.87
CA ASP A 210 -24.23 -8.55 4.09
C ASP A 210 -23.92 -7.38 5.03
N GLY A 211 -22.93 -6.55 4.69
CA GLY A 211 -22.52 -5.40 5.49
C GLY A 211 -21.50 -5.71 6.58
N ASN A 212 -20.89 -6.91 6.59
CA ASN A 212 -19.85 -7.24 7.56
C ASN A 212 -18.53 -6.54 7.19
N PRO A 213 -17.84 -5.95 8.17
CA PRO A 213 -16.61 -5.19 7.92
C PRO A 213 -15.38 -6.07 7.92
N TYR A 214 -14.46 -5.78 6.97
CA TYR A 214 -13.18 -6.47 6.79
C TYR A 214 -12.05 -5.47 6.53
N TRP A 215 -10.86 -5.87 6.96
CA TRP A 215 -9.61 -5.25 6.56
C TRP A 215 -8.95 -6.11 5.49
N VAL A 216 -8.63 -5.51 4.37
CA VAL A 216 -8.01 -6.17 3.22
C VAL A 216 -6.61 -5.63 3.03
N VAL A 217 -5.61 -6.51 2.99
CA VAL A 217 -4.20 -6.13 2.84
C VAL A 217 -3.56 -6.99 1.76
N PRO A 218 -3.08 -6.39 0.66
CA PRO A 218 -2.32 -7.14 -0.33
C PRO A 218 -0.95 -7.53 0.21
N THR A 219 -0.51 -8.75 -0.12
CA THR A 219 0.87 -9.18 0.11
C THR A 219 1.71 -8.87 -1.11
N ILE A 220 2.89 -8.31 -0.88
CA ILE A 220 3.78 -7.81 -1.93
C ILE A 220 5.06 -8.63 -1.94
N LYS A 221 5.48 -9.05 -3.11
CA LYS A 221 6.82 -9.56 -3.37
C LYS A 221 7.60 -8.51 -4.13
N TYR A 222 8.80 -8.21 -3.66
CA TYR A 222 9.72 -7.37 -4.39
C TYR A 222 10.65 -8.26 -5.21
N SER A 223 10.80 -7.97 -6.49
CA SER A 223 11.67 -8.68 -7.41
C SER A 223 12.66 -7.73 -8.05
N GLY A 224 13.89 -8.25 -8.28
CA GLY A 224 14.99 -7.50 -8.86
C GLY A 224 15.58 -6.45 -7.93
N VAL A 225 16.68 -5.87 -8.35
CA VAL A 225 17.38 -4.81 -7.61
C VAL A 225 16.59 -3.49 -7.62
N GLY A 226 15.76 -3.29 -8.64
CA GLY A 226 14.84 -2.15 -8.75
C GLY A 226 13.64 -2.23 -7.79
N LEU A 227 13.57 -3.26 -6.92
CA LEU A 227 12.50 -3.46 -5.95
C LEU A 227 11.10 -3.34 -6.59
N ARG A 228 10.91 -3.95 -7.76
CA ARG A 228 9.62 -3.97 -8.44
C ARG A 228 8.60 -4.72 -7.59
N ALA A 229 7.58 -4.00 -7.15
CA ALA A 229 6.50 -4.55 -6.34
C ALA A 229 5.52 -5.35 -7.21
N GLU A 230 5.19 -6.56 -6.75
CA GLU A 230 4.24 -7.47 -7.37
C GLU A 230 3.28 -8.01 -6.31
N VAL A 231 1.97 -7.90 -6.55
CA VAL A 231 0.96 -8.44 -5.62
C VAL A 231 0.91 -9.94 -5.79
N THR A 232 1.15 -10.68 -4.70
CA THR A 232 1.19 -12.15 -4.71
C THR A 232 0.01 -12.80 -4.00
N GLY A 233 -0.81 -12.01 -3.31
CA GLY A 233 -1.98 -12.51 -2.60
C GLY A 233 -2.63 -11.42 -1.77
N ILE A 234 -3.68 -11.79 -1.05
CA ILE A 234 -4.48 -10.89 -0.21
C ILE A 234 -4.68 -11.55 1.14
N ILE A 235 -4.55 -10.77 2.21
CA ILE A 235 -4.93 -11.16 3.58
C ILE A 235 -6.21 -10.42 3.93
N ILE A 236 -7.20 -11.16 4.41
CA ILE A 236 -8.48 -10.61 4.85
C ILE A 236 -8.60 -10.85 6.35
N LEU A 237 -8.84 -9.79 7.11
CA LEU A 237 -9.09 -9.83 8.54
C LEU A 237 -10.52 -9.36 8.80
N ASN A 238 -11.34 -10.23 9.41
CA ASN A 238 -12.65 -9.79 9.91
C ASN A 238 -12.43 -8.73 10.99
N ALA A 239 -13.09 -7.57 10.87
CA ALA A 239 -12.88 -6.48 11.81
C ALA A 239 -13.53 -6.73 13.18
N ILE A 240 -14.48 -7.66 13.27
CA ILE A 240 -15.26 -7.95 14.48
C ILE A 240 -14.61 -9.06 15.32
N THR A 241 -14.08 -10.12 14.65
CA THR A 241 -13.63 -11.36 15.34
C THR A 241 -12.20 -11.72 15.08
#